data_db4351c74267aefbf41718ce006e5bf2
#
_entry.id   db4351c74267aefbf41718ce006e5bf2
#
_cell.length_a   1.000
_cell.length_b   1.000
_cell.length_c   1.000
_cell.angle_alpha   90.00
_cell.angle_beta   90.00
_cell.angle_gamma   90.00
#
_symmetry.space_group_name_H-M   'P 1'
#
loop_
_entity.id
_entity.type
_entity.pdbx_description
1 polymer ?
#
loop_
_entity_poly.entity_id
_entity_poly.type
_entity_poly.pdbx_seq_one_letter_code
_entity_poly.pdbx_strand_id
1 'polypeptide(L)'
;MRNFAEIYFKLCAFGVSATLYIAFTTGIGSAADAPKLTHLRLAYSAITVNQAIPWISHDAGLFKKNGLDVEVVHASSLTALQALLAGEVAIAQSVTDGCVSSNLSGADTVFMGAILDKPLYSFIVNPKIKSPQDLKGKRVGVTRIGSTPDALARATLKMWGLDPDRDVTIVQLNEMGLLVQGLVNGVIDAAPISIPSNIRAKNLGFVELFDLTKINKAYITGSVVTRKRFIDGQHDVAKRFMRAFLEGMKTYLEDAEFSMNVIQKWTRAKNRDEVKEAYELQARHMLRVPRTPVDGVKTILEGMDRIPAARTADPRRFIDSSIIDELEKEGFLKTLYKN
;
A
#
# COMPACT_ATOMS: atom_id res chain seq x y z
N MET A 1 -49.85 -38.20 -47.40
CA MET A 1 -50.67 -39.40 -47.06
C MET A 1 -51.18 -39.14 -45.67
N ARG A 2 -52.43 -38.78 -45.63
CA ARG A 2 -53.58 -39.44 -44.99
C ARG A 2 -53.50 -39.38 -43.45
N ASN A 3 -54.35 -38.54 -42.83
CA ASN A 3 -55.78 -38.74 -42.43
C ASN A 3 -55.84 -39.65 -41.19
N PHE A 4 -56.49 -39.30 -40.11
CA PHE A 4 -57.91 -39.13 -39.79
C PHE A 4 -57.96 -38.57 -38.35
N ALA A 5 -58.52 -37.50 -37.91
CA ALA A 5 -59.94 -37.08 -37.88
C ALA A 5 -60.87 -38.02 -37.05
N GLU A 6 -61.50 -37.34 -36.10
CA GLU A 6 -62.86 -37.51 -35.56
C GLU A 6 -63.09 -38.66 -34.58
N ILE A 7 -63.81 -38.49 -33.56
CA ILE A 7 -65.19 -38.18 -33.21
C ILE A 7 -65.43 -38.71 -31.76
N TYR A 8 -66.10 -38.15 -30.86
CA TYR A 8 -67.48 -38.03 -30.35
C TYR A 8 -67.44 -37.57 -28.87
N PHE A 9 -67.99 -36.56 -28.50
CA PHE A 9 -69.32 -36.07 -28.07
C PHE A 9 -70.09 -36.90 -27.03
N LYS A 10 -70.54 -36.17 -25.98
CA LYS A 10 -71.66 -36.35 -24.99
C LYS A 10 -71.33 -37.08 -23.68
N LEU A 11 -71.78 -36.67 -22.53
CA LEU A 11 -72.94 -35.95 -22.00
C LEU A 11 -72.73 -35.63 -20.52
N CYS A 12 -73.18 -34.47 -20.08
CA CYS A 12 -73.79 -34.06 -18.82
C CYS A 12 -73.61 -34.85 -17.51
N ALA A 13 -73.25 -34.18 -16.42
CA ALA A 13 -74.13 -34.11 -15.28
C ALA A 13 -73.58 -33.13 -14.22
N PHE A 14 -74.46 -32.39 -13.64
CA PHE A 14 -74.37 -31.40 -12.57
C PHE A 14 -73.51 -31.81 -11.34
N GLY A 15 -72.63 -30.94 -10.88
CA GLY A 15 -72.00 -31.04 -9.58
C GLY A 15 -71.51 -29.65 -9.16
N VAL A 16 -72.28 -28.98 -8.33
CA VAL A 16 -71.96 -27.73 -7.66
C VAL A 16 -70.85 -28.04 -6.66
N SER A 17 -69.64 -27.60 -6.91
CA SER A 17 -68.57 -27.61 -5.91
C SER A 17 -68.11 -26.19 -5.68
N ALA A 18 -68.33 -25.73 -4.46
CA ALA A 18 -67.87 -24.47 -3.96
C ALA A 18 -66.33 -24.43 -3.95
N THR A 19 -65.74 -23.70 -4.87
CA THR A 19 -64.29 -23.48 -4.91
C THR A 19 -63.91 -22.39 -3.95
N LEU A 20 -63.34 -22.79 -2.80
CA LEU A 20 -62.71 -21.93 -1.82
C LEU A 20 -61.49 -21.29 -2.43
N TYR A 21 -61.55 -20.01 -2.83
CA TYR A 21 -60.37 -19.23 -3.27
C TYR A 21 -59.54 -18.93 -2.06
N ILE A 22 -58.48 -19.70 -1.78
CA ILE A 22 -57.40 -19.32 -0.89
C ILE A 22 -56.50 -18.35 -1.70
N ALA A 23 -56.67 -17.06 -1.46
CA ALA A 23 -55.74 -16.03 -1.95
C ALA A 23 -54.40 -16.23 -1.26
N PHE A 24 -53.49 -16.94 -1.93
CA PHE A 24 -52.08 -16.90 -1.60
C PHE A 24 -51.56 -15.49 -1.97
N THR A 25 -51.56 -14.57 -1.02
CA THR A 25 -50.78 -13.36 -1.12
C THR A 25 -49.31 -13.75 -1.03
N THR A 26 -48.70 -14.04 -2.17
CA THR A 26 -47.25 -14.09 -2.29
C THR A 26 -46.77 -12.67 -2.00
N GLY A 27 -46.40 -12.41 -0.74
CA GLY A 27 -45.63 -11.25 -0.39
C GLY A 27 -44.35 -11.30 -1.21
N ILE A 28 -44.30 -10.55 -2.31
CA ILE A 28 -43.03 -10.22 -2.99
C ILE A 28 -42.28 -9.38 -1.97
N GLY A 29 -41.50 -10.06 -1.13
CA GLY A 29 -40.49 -9.39 -0.32
C GLY A 29 -39.59 -8.69 -1.32
N SER A 30 -39.69 -7.36 -1.37
CA SER A 30 -38.73 -6.54 -2.08
C SER A 30 -37.37 -6.95 -1.54
N ALA A 31 -36.62 -7.70 -2.32
CA ALA A 31 -35.20 -7.89 -2.04
C ALA A 31 -34.64 -6.48 -2.03
N ALA A 32 -34.31 -5.98 -0.84
CA ALA A 32 -33.63 -4.71 -0.68
C ALA A 32 -32.38 -4.82 -1.55
N ASP A 33 -32.29 -4.02 -2.61
CA ASP A 33 -31.11 -3.95 -3.45
C ASP A 33 -29.90 -3.78 -2.55
N ALA A 34 -28.96 -4.73 -2.62
CA ALA A 34 -27.73 -4.62 -1.86
C ALA A 34 -27.11 -3.25 -2.16
N PRO A 35 -26.68 -2.49 -1.15
CA PRO A 35 -26.20 -1.12 -1.35
C PRO A 35 -25.10 -1.14 -2.41
N LYS A 36 -25.30 -0.35 -3.47
CA LYS A 36 -24.37 -0.26 -4.60
C LYS A 36 -23.01 0.23 -4.08
N LEU A 37 -22.01 -0.66 -4.14
CA LEU A 37 -20.65 -0.32 -3.73
C LEU A 37 -20.05 0.74 -4.67
N THR A 38 -19.33 1.70 -4.09
CA THR A 38 -18.56 2.69 -4.88
C THR A 38 -17.26 2.04 -5.33
N HIS A 39 -17.06 1.95 -6.66
CA HIS A 39 -15.82 1.40 -7.22
C HIS A 39 -14.65 2.37 -7.03
N LEU A 40 -13.51 1.84 -6.62
CA LEU A 40 -12.26 2.58 -6.39
C LEU A 40 -11.07 1.71 -6.80
N ARG A 41 -10.08 2.30 -7.48
CA ARG A 41 -8.82 1.63 -7.78
C ARG A 41 -7.70 2.17 -6.89
N LEU A 42 -6.95 1.26 -6.29
CA LEU A 42 -5.75 1.55 -5.48
C LEU A 42 -4.54 0.84 -6.09
N ALA A 43 -3.47 1.59 -6.36
CA ALA A 43 -2.18 1.02 -6.75
C ALA A 43 -1.26 0.89 -5.54
N TYR A 44 -0.57 -0.26 -5.41
CA TYR A 44 0.55 -0.43 -4.48
C TYR A 44 1.86 -0.63 -5.24
N SER A 45 2.94 -0.04 -4.74
CA SER A 45 4.16 0.16 -5.53
C SER A 45 5.20 -0.94 -5.43
N ALA A 46 5.07 -1.87 -4.50
CA ALA A 46 6.03 -2.95 -4.28
C ALA A 46 5.38 -4.16 -3.57
N ILE A 47 5.93 -5.35 -3.82
CA ILE A 47 5.51 -6.58 -3.13
C ILE A 47 6.36 -6.74 -1.85
N THR A 48 6.03 -5.95 -0.83
CA THR A 48 6.74 -5.90 0.46
C THR A 48 5.76 -5.71 1.61
N VAL A 49 6.14 -6.07 2.83
CA VAL A 49 5.23 -6.05 3.98
C VAL A 49 4.67 -4.66 4.30
N ASN A 50 5.40 -3.59 4.01
CA ASN A 50 4.91 -2.22 4.20
C ASN A 50 3.76 -1.82 3.26
N GLN A 51 3.39 -2.69 2.34
CA GLN A 51 2.20 -2.56 1.49
C GLN A 51 0.99 -3.37 2.01
N ALA A 52 1.12 -4.05 3.15
CA ALA A 52 0.15 -5.07 3.56
C ALA A 52 -1.22 -4.52 3.99
N ILE A 53 -1.33 -3.27 4.42
CA ILE A 53 -2.60 -2.75 4.95
C ILE A 53 -3.74 -2.79 3.93
N PRO A 54 -3.60 -2.36 2.67
CA PRO A 54 -4.63 -2.55 1.66
C PRO A 54 -4.98 -4.00 1.40
N TRP A 55 -4.01 -4.92 1.42
CA TRP A 55 -4.25 -6.34 1.22
C TRP A 55 -5.10 -6.91 2.35
N ILE A 56 -4.77 -6.54 3.60
CA ILE A 56 -5.53 -6.92 4.78
C ILE A 56 -6.94 -6.33 4.74
N SER A 57 -7.07 -5.04 4.43
CA SER A 57 -8.37 -4.40 4.30
C SER A 57 -9.26 -5.05 3.21
N HIS A 58 -8.63 -5.48 2.11
CA HIS A 58 -9.30 -6.20 1.03
C HIS A 58 -9.73 -7.60 1.46
N ASP A 59 -8.79 -8.42 1.97
CA ASP A 59 -9.04 -9.83 2.30
C ASP A 59 -9.95 -9.98 3.53
N ALA A 60 -9.93 -9.02 4.47
CA ALA A 60 -10.87 -8.94 5.59
C ALA A 60 -12.24 -8.34 5.21
N GLY A 61 -12.46 -7.95 3.96
CA GLY A 61 -13.72 -7.38 3.50
C GLY A 61 -14.01 -5.97 4.03
N LEU A 62 -13.03 -5.27 4.60
CA LEU A 62 -13.21 -3.98 5.26
C LEU A 62 -13.59 -2.87 4.28
N PHE A 63 -13.11 -2.92 3.03
CA PHE A 63 -13.57 -2.00 2.00
C PHE A 63 -15.06 -2.18 1.70
N LYS A 64 -15.51 -3.41 1.51
CA LYS A 64 -16.95 -3.71 1.28
C LYS A 64 -17.81 -3.31 2.47
N LYS A 65 -17.35 -3.58 3.69
CA LYS A 65 -17.99 -3.13 4.94
C LYS A 65 -18.22 -1.62 4.96
N ASN A 66 -17.29 -0.84 4.39
CA ASN A 66 -17.36 0.60 4.27
C ASN A 66 -17.99 1.07 2.93
N GLY A 67 -18.72 0.21 2.22
CA GLY A 67 -19.44 0.57 1.01
C GLY A 67 -18.56 0.80 -0.21
N LEU A 68 -17.35 0.22 -0.24
CA LEU A 68 -16.38 0.37 -1.33
C LEU A 68 -16.08 -0.97 -1.99
N ASP A 69 -16.00 -0.96 -3.31
CA ASP A 69 -15.43 -2.03 -4.13
C ASP A 69 -14.04 -1.58 -4.59
N VAL A 70 -13.00 -2.02 -3.88
CA VAL A 70 -11.62 -1.57 -4.12
C VAL A 70 -10.85 -2.61 -4.91
N GLU A 71 -10.49 -2.26 -6.14
CA GLU A 71 -9.52 -3.01 -6.95
C GLU A 71 -8.10 -2.66 -6.50
N VAL A 72 -7.37 -3.63 -5.94
CA VAL A 72 -6.00 -3.46 -5.44
C VAL A 72 -5.01 -3.96 -6.50
N VAL A 73 -4.30 -3.06 -7.16
CA VAL A 73 -3.42 -3.38 -8.31
C VAL A 73 -1.95 -3.14 -8.00
N HIS A 74 -1.08 -4.03 -8.46
CA HIS A 74 0.36 -3.81 -8.39
C HIS A 74 0.82 -2.96 -9.59
N ALA A 75 1.54 -1.88 -9.31
CA ALA A 75 2.22 -1.09 -10.33
C ALA A 75 3.52 -0.54 -9.74
N SER A 76 4.61 -0.53 -10.52
CA SER A 76 5.87 0.06 -10.03
C SER A 76 5.68 1.51 -9.58
N SER A 77 6.52 2.01 -8.67
CA SER A 77 6.35 3.37 -8.08
C SER A 77 6.09 4.46 -9.11
N LEU A 78 6.82 4.46 -10.23
CA LEU A 78 6.63 5.44 -11.29
C LEU A 78 5.29 5.25 -12.01
N THR A 79 4.94 4.01 -12.34
CA THR A 79 3.67 3.68 -13.01
C THR A 79 2.48 3.99 -12.11
N ALA A 80 2.57 3.65 -10.81
CA ALA A 80 1.53 3.98 -9.82
C ALA A 80 1.33 5.51 -9.68
N LEU A 81 2.42 6.27 -9.68
CA LEU A 81 2.35 7.73 -9.66
C LEU A 81 1.72 8.28 -10.94
N GLN A 82 2.13 7.78 -12.12
CA GLN A 82 1.54 8.20 -13.39
C GLN A 82 0.05 7.90 -13.48
N ALA A 83 -0.36 6.69 -13.05
CA ALA A 83 -1.78 6.31 -12.98
C ALA A 83 -2.57 7.21 -12.02
N LEU A 84 -1.98 7.60 -10.88
CA LEU A 84 -2.58 8.55 -9.95
C LEU A 84 -2.75 9.94 -10.59
N LEU A 85 -1.72 10.43 -11.27
CA LEU A 85 -1.76 11.73 -11.96
C LEU A 85 -2.77 11.74 -13.11
N ALA A 86 -2.90 10.64 -13.83
CA ALA A 86 -3.89 10.46 -14.89
C ALA A 86 -5.33 10.29 -14.37
N GLY A 87 -5.49 9.95 -13.06
CA GLY A 87 -6.79 9.66 -12.45
C GLY A 87 -7.30 8.24 -12.70
N GLU A 88 -6.44 7.34 -13.20
CA GLU A 88 -6.74 5.92 -13.40
C GLU A 88 -6.83 5.15 -12.07
N VAL A 89 -6.11 5.62 -11.05
CA VAL A 89 -6.24 5.18 -9.67
C VAL A 89 -6.52 6.40 -8.77
N ALA A 90 -7.34 6.22 -7.75
CA ALA A 90 -7.64 7.27 -6.78
C ALA A 90 -6.59 7.37 -5.67
N ILE A 91 -5.95 6.25 -5.35
CA ILE A 91 -4.98 6.11 -4.26
C ILE A 91 -3.74 5.39 -4.80
N ALA A 92 -2.56 5.86 -4.41
CA ALA A 92 -1.30 5.16 -4.64
C ALA A 92 -0.55 5.00 -3.31
N GLN A 93 -0.19 3.76 -2.98
CA GLN A 93 0.54 3.48 -1.74
C GLN A 93 2.04 3.41 -2.00
N SER A 94 2.81 4.02 -1.08
CA SER A 94 4.29 4.03 -1.06
C SER A 94 4.92 4.62 -2.33
N VAL A 95 4.34 5.71 -2.84
CA VAL A 95 4.94 6.57 -3.88
C VAL A 95 5.49 7.87 -3.26
N THR A 96 6.16 7.74 -2.14
CA THR A 96 6.50 8.82 -1.21
C THR A 96 7.29 9.95 -1.86
N ASP A 97 8.46 9.63 -2.43
CA ASP A 97 9.31 10.65 -3.09
C ASP A 97 8.64 11.20 -4.36
N GLY A 98 7.89 10.34 -5.06
CA GLY A 98 7.08 10.72 -6.22
C GLY A 98 5.96 11.70 -5.89
N CYS A 99 5.33 11.57 -4.71
CA CYS A 99 4.33 12.53 -4.22
C CYS A 99 4.94 13.92 -4.10
N VAL A 100 6.10 14.02 -3.42
CA VAL A 100 6.77 15.31 -3.21
C VAL A 100 7.27 15.90 -4.54
N SER A 101 7.94 15.11 -5.37
CA SER A 101 8.50 15.60 -6.64
C SER A 101 7.43 16.05 -7.63
N SER A 102 6.31 15.31 -7.73
CA SER A 102 5.20 15.71 -8.61
C SER A 102 4.49 16.96 -8.10
N ASN A 103 4.30 17.10 -6.78
CA ASN A 103 3.73 18.31 -6.19
C ASN A 103 4.62 19.54 -6.43
N LEU A 104 5.95 19.39 -6.27
CA LEU A 104 6.91 20.46 -6.61
C LEU A 104 6.85 20.86 -8.09
N SER A 105 6.46 19.93 -8.95
CA SER A 105 6.26 20.17 -10.39
C SER A 105 4.85 20.68 -10.75
N GLY A 106 4.04 21.02 -9.75
CA GLY A 106 2.72 21.63 -9.94
C GLY A 106 1.52 20.66 -9.89
N ALA A 107 1.73 19.37 -9.61
CA ALA A 107 0.63 18.46 -9.37
C ALA A 107 0.00 18.71 -7.97
N ASP A 108 -1.24 18.25 -7.79
CA ASP A 108 -1.99 18.37 -6.54
C ASP A 108 -1.89 17.10 -5.66
N THR A 109 -0.77 16.39 -5.74
CA THR A 109 -0.52 15.18 -4.95
C THR A 109 -0.27 15.53 -3.50
N VAL A 110 -0.90 14.75 -2.58
CA VAL A 110 -0.76 14.94 -1.14
C VAL A 110 -0.70 13.59 -0.43
N PHE A 111 -0.04 13.58 0.74
CA PHE A 111 -0.13 12.49 1.69
C PHE A 111 -1.45 12.59 2.46
N MET A 112 -2.29 11.59 2.33
CA MET A 112 -3.49 11.41 3.15
C MET A 112 -3.19 10.61 4.42
N GLY A 113 -2.01 9.95 4.48
CA GLY A 113 -1.54 9.23 5.64
C GLY A 113 -0.20 8.55 5.42
N ALA A 114 0.41 8.10 6.52
CA ALA A 114 1.62 7.29 6.53
C ALA A 114 1.56 6.26 7.66
N ILE A 115 1.90 4.99 7.37
CA ILE A 115 1.85 3.92 8.38
C ILE A 115 3.13 3.81 9.20
N LEU A 116 4.24 4.36 8.71
CA LEU A 116 5.56 4.32 9.33
C LEU A 116 6.25 5.68 9.21
N ASP A 117 6.93 6.08 10.26
CA ASP A 117 7.78 7.29 10.32
C ASP A 117 9.26 6.98 10.17
N LYS A 118 9.61 5.70 9.93
CA LYS A 118 10.97 5.19 9.73
C LYS A 118 11.02 4.22 8.55
N PRO A 119 12.17 4.15 7.84
CA PRO A 119 12.37 3.17 6.80
C PRO A 119 12.68 1.79 7.41
N LEU A 120 11.83 0.79 7.15
CA LEU A 120 12.12 -0.61 7.53
C LEU A 120 13.03 -1.24 6.46
N TYR A 121 14.26 -0.75 6.40
CA TYR A 121 15.29 -1.14 5.45
C TYR A 121 16.59 -1.45 6.19
N SER A 122 17.39 -2.30 5.59
CA SER A 122 18.78 -2.55 5.97
C SER A 122 19.69 -2.19 4.81
N PHE A 123 20.81 -1.52 5.08
CA PHE A 123 21.88 -1.36 4.10
C PHE A 123 22.70 -2.64 4.07
N ILE A 124 22.37 -3.53 3.13
CA ILE A 124 22.96 -4.85 2.98
C ILE A 124 24.16 -4.76 2.05
N VAL A 125 25.24 -5.44 2.43
CA VAL A 125 26.50 -5.40 1.70
C VAL A 125 27.10 -6.79 1.51
N ASN A 126 27.99 -6.91 0.51
CA ASN A 126 28.87 -8.08 0.37
C ASN A 126 29.71 -8.25 1.65
N PRO A 127 29.93 -9.48 2.15
CA PRO A 127 30.71 -9.76 3.35
C PRO A 127 32.14 -9.20 3.40
N LYS A 128 32.70 -8.87 2.21
CA LYS A 128 34.04 -8.24 2.09
C LYS A 128 34.03 -6.75 2.48
N ILE A 129 32.87 -6.09 2.51
CA ILE A 129 32.70 -4.71 2.92
C ILE A 129 32.49 -4.69 4.45
N LYS A 130 33.39 -4.06 5.16
CA LYS A 130 33.41 -4.03 6.63
C LYS A 130 33.09 -2.65 7.22
N SER A 131 33.25 -1.61 6.39
CA SER A 131 33.02 -0.22 6.79
C SER A 131 32.35 0.56 5.66
N PRO A 132 31.70 1.69 5.94
CA PRO A 132 31.17 2.57 4.89
C PRO A 132 32.21 3.00 3.86
N GLN A 133 33.47 3.16 4.27
CA GLN A 133 34.55 3.63 3.40
C GLN A 133 34.92 2.59 2.33
N ASP A 134 34.67 1.30 2.58
CA ASP A 134 34.89 0.23 1.63
C ASP A 134 33.91 0.26 0.44
N LEU A 135 32.89 1.12 0.52
CA LEU A 135 31.93 1.35 -0.58
C LEU A 135 32.50 2.21 -1.72
N LYS A 136 33.65 2.90 -1.52
CA LYS A 136 34.27 3.68 -2.59
C LYS A 136 34.59 2.79 -3.80
N GLY A 137 34.15 3.22 -4.99
CA GLY A 137 34.29 2.48 -6.24
C GLY A 137 33.37 1.27 -6.36
N LYS A 138 32.43 1.06 -5.42
CA LYS A 138 31.50 -0.07 -5.43
C LYS A 138 30.18 0.27 -6.11
N ARG A 139 29.43 -0.77 -6.48
CA ARG A 139 28.10 -0.67 -7.11
C ARG A 139 27.03 -0.80 -6.04
N VAL A 140 26.22 0.26 -5.90
CA VAL A 140 25.10 0.30 -4.98
C VAL A 140 23.80 0.11 -5.76
N GLY A 141 23.11 -0.99 -5.51
CA GLY A 141 21.85 -1.32 -6.18
C GLY A 141 20.66 -0.53 -5.63
N VAL A 142 19.79 -0.08 -6.54
CA VAL A 142 18.50 0.54 -6.21
C VAL A 142 17.42 -0.05 -7.10
N THR A 143 16.15 0.02 -6.68
CA THR A 143 15.06 -0.47 -7.55
C THR A 143 14.91 0.44 -8.76
N ARG A 144 14.74 1.74 -8.53
CA ARG A 144 14.68 2.75 -9.59
C ARG A 144 15.29 4.05 -9.07
N ILE A 145 15.87 4.82 -9.98
CA ILE A 145 16.30 6.18 -9.66
C ILE A 145 15.05 7.01 -9.33
N GLY A 146 15.10 7.77 -8.21
CA GLY A 146 13.97 8.52 -7.67
C GLY A 146 12.97 7.67 -6.86
N SER A 147 13.26 6.39 -6.57
CA SER A 147 12.48 5.57 -5.64
C SER A 147 13.01 5.67 -4.21
N THR A 148 12.21 5.18 -3.23
CA THR A 148 12.65 5.14 -1.82
C THR A 148 14.01 4.46 -1.61
N PRO A 149 14.34 3.28 -2.21
CA PRO A 149 15.69 2.74 -2.12
C PRO A 149 16.78 3.65 -2.65
N ASP A 150 16.56 4.40 -3.73
CA ASP A 150 17.54 5.36 -4.24
C ASP A 150 17.74 6.53 -3.26
N ALA A 151 16.64 7.11 -2.77
CA ALA A 151 16.70 8.19 -1.78
C ALA A 151 17.43 7.74 -0.50
N LEU A 152 17.13 6.54 0.01
CA LEU A 152 17.80 5.97 1.19
C LEU A 152 19.28 5.66 0.92
N ALA A 153 19.63 5.12 -0.25
CA ALA A 153 21.03 4.88 -0.62
C ALA A 153 21.83 6.19 -0.59
N ARG A 154 21.33 7.21 -1.28
CA ARG A 154 21.98 8.52 -1.37
C ARG A 154 22.11 9.22 -0.02
N ALA A 155 21.03 9.20 0.78
CA ALA A 155 21.03 9.80 2.11
C ALA A 155 22.03 9.11 3.04
N THR A 156 22.08 7.77 3.00
CA THR A 156 22.98 6.97 3.84
C THR A 156 24.44 7.16 3.42
N LEU A 157 24.74 7.18 2.12
CA LEU A 157 26.08 7.47 1.60
C LEU A 157 26.55 8.86 2.05
N LYS A 158 25.71 9.89 1.88
CA LYS A 158 26.02 11.26 2.36
C LYS A 158 26.27 11.30 3.87
N MET A 159 25.48 10.57 4.67
CA MET A 159 25.67 10.46 6.12
C MET A 159 27.04 9.86 6.46
N TRP A 160 27.56 8.97 5.64
CA TRP A 160 28.89 8.37 5.78
C TRP A 160 30.04 9.19 5.15
N GLY A 161 29.73 10.40 4.64
CA GLY A 161 30.69 11.27 3.99
C GLY A 161 31.10 10.83 2.59
N LEU A 162 30.29 9.99 1.95
CA LEU A 162 30.47 9.54 0.57
C LEU A 162 29.58 10.35 -0.38
N ASP A 163 30.11 10.75 -1.52
CA ASP A 163 29.35 11.37 -2.60
C ASP A 163 28.67 10.27 -3.46
N PRO A 164 27.33 10.18 -3.47
CA PRO A 164 26.63 9.10 -4.19
C PRO A 164 26.77 9.18 -5.72
N ASP A 165 27.27 10.28 -6.26
CA ASP A 165 27.46 10.46 -7.71
C ASP A 165 28.93 10.30 -8.16
N ARG A 166 29.87 10.32 -7.21
CA ARG A 166 31.31 10.26 -7.50
C ARG A 166 31.99 9.07 -6.86
N ASP A 167 31.62 8.72 -5.61
CA ASP A 167 32.31 7.69 -4.84
C ASP A 167 31.76 6.29 -5.08
N VAL A 168 30.54 6.16 -5.64
CA VAL A 168 29.91 4.86 -5.94
C VAL A 168 29.23 4.88 -7.32
N THR A 169 28.89 3.70 -7.83
CA THR A 169 28.04 3.57 -9.03
C THR A 169 26.64 3.12 -8.62
N ILE A 170 25.64 3.95 -8.84
CA ILE A 170 24.23 3.55 -8.61
C ILE A 170 23.75 2.67 -9.77
N VAL A 171 23.27 1.46 -9.46
CA VAL A 171 22.79 0.46 -10.43
C VAL A 171 21.29 0.22 -10.23
N GLN A 172 20.50 0.46 -11.26
CA GLN A 172 19.06 0.22 -11.23
C GLN A 172 18.74 -1.23 -11.60
N LEU A 173 18.01 -1.96 -10.72
CA LEU A 173 17.59 -3.35 -10.93
C LEU A 173 16.06 -3.56 -10.91
N ASN A 174 15.29 -2.49 -10.90
CA ASN A 174 13.82 -2.42 -11.00
C ASN A 174 13.01 -2.98 -9.83
N GLU A 175 13.36 -4.11 -9.23
CA GLU A 175 12.58 -4.77 -8.18
C GLU A 175 13.43 -5.15 -6.97
N MET A 176 12.80 -5.22 -5.79
CA MET A 176 13.47 -5.55 -4.53
C MET A 176 14.12 -6.95 -4.55
N GLY A 177 13.44 -7.93 -5.13
CA GLY A 177 13.96 -9.29 -5.27
C GLY A 177 15.20 -9.36 -6.17
N LEU A 178 15.27 -8.50 -7.19
CA LEU A 178 16.42 -8.41 -8.09
C LEU A 178 17.64 -7.76 -7.43
N LEU A 179 17.47 -6.93 -6.39
CA LEU A 179 18.59 -6.44 -5.58
C LEU A 179 19.27 -7.59 -4.84
N VAL A 180 18.50 -8.50 -4.24
CA VAL A 180 19.07 -9.69 -3.59
C VAL A 180 19.80 -10.60 -4.60
N GLN A 181 19.19 -10.84 -5.76
CA GLN A 181 19.84 -11.61 -6.83
C GLN A 181 21.09 -10.90 -7.36
N GLY A 182 21.07 -9.58 -7.48
CA GLY A 182 22.21 -8.77 -7.89
C GLY A 182 23.39 -8.87 -6.93
N LEU A 183 23.13 -8.95 -5.63
CA LEU A 183 24.15 -9.24 -4.60
C LEU A 183 24.71 -10.66 -4.79
N VAL A 184 23.83 -11.67 -4.93
CA VAL A 184 24.24 -13.08 -5.11
C VAL A 184 25.11 -13.25 -6.37
N ASN A 185 24.72 -12.64 -7.47
CA ASN A 185 25.41 -12.75 -8.75
C ASN A 185 26.60 -11.77 -8.88
N GLY A 186 26.90 -10.98 -7.86
CA GLY A 186 27.97 -10.00 -7.90
C GLY A 186 27.75 -8.86 -8.90
N VAL A 187 26.51 -8.57 -9.30
CA VAL A 187 26.15 -7.42 -10.16
C VAL A 187 26.23 -6.13 -9.36
N ILE A 188 25.88 -6.18 -8.09
CA ILE A 188 25.99 -5.08 -7.12
C ILE A 188 26.76 -5.56 -5.89
N ASP A 189 27.33 -4.62 -5.16
CA ASP A 189 28.14 -4.89 -3.99
C ASP A 189 27.40 -4.53 -2.68
N ALA A 190 26.39 -3.65 -2.77
CA ALA A 190 25.57 -3.18 -1.66
C ALA A 190 24.19 -2.74 -2.16
N ALA A 191 23.21 -2.69 -1.27
CA ALA A 191 21.87 -2.12 -1.54
C ALA A 191 21.10 -1.83 -0.25
N PRO A 192 20.24 -0.79 -0.18
CA PRO A 192 19.20 -0.68 0.83
C PRO A 192 18.06 -1.63 0.46
N ILE A 193 17.83 -2.62 1.30
CA ILE A 193 16.86 -3.69 1.07
C ILE A 193 15.79 -3.66 2.16
N SER A 194 14.52 -3.65 1.74
CA SER A 194 13.38 -3.67 2.68
C SER A 194 13.08 -5.09 3.17
N ILE A 195 12.29 -5.17 4.24
CA ILE A 195 11.72 -6.42 4.73
C ILE A 195 10.66 -6.97 3.75
N PRO A 196 10.58 -8.32 3.57
CA PRO A 196 11.40 -9.38 4.16
C PRO A 196 12.70 -9.67 3.37
N SER A 197 12.97 -8.99 2.28
CA SER A 197 14.11 -9.28 1.38
C SER A 197 15.48 -9.10 2.06
N ASN A 198 15.59 -8.16 3.03
CA ASN A 198 16.80 -7.99 3.84
C ASN A 198 17.08 -9.23 4.72
N ILE A 199 16.04 -9.86 5.29
CA ILE A 199 16.15 -11.10 6.08
C ILE A 199 16.69 -12.20 5.18
N ARG A 200 16.09 -12.34 3.98
CA ARG A 200 16.56 -13.31 3.00
C ARG A 200 18.02 -13.07 2.58
N ALA A 201 18.42 -11.82 2.35
CA ALA A 201 19.81 -11.50 2.03
C ALA A 201 20.77 -11.91 3.15
N LYS A 202 20.41 -11.63 4.42
CA LYS A 202 21.20 -12.07 5.60
C LYS A 202 21.33 -13.59 5.66
N ASN A 203 20.24 -14.32 5.42
CA ASN A 203 20.22 -15.79 5.40
C ASN A 203 21.11 -16.38 4.26
N LEU A 204 21.35 -15.61 3.20
CA LEU A 204 22.28 -15.95 2.13
C LEU A 204 23.73 -15.55 2.41
N GLY A 205 24.04 -15.05 3.61
CA GLY A 205 25.39 -14.72 4.07
C GLY A 205 25.83 -13.26 3.78
N PHE A 206 24.94 -12.39 3.31
CA PHE A 206 25.20 -10.96 3.21
C PHE A 206 25.13 -10.28 4.57
N VAL A 207 25.79 -9.13 4.71
CA VAL A 207 25.94 -8.43 5.99
C VAL A 207 25.08 -7.18 6.00
N GLU A 208 24.37 -6.96 7.11
CA GLU A 208 23.74 -5.68 7.41
C GLU A 208 24.81 -4.72 7.92
N LEU A 209 25.26 -3.81 7.05
CA LEU A 209 26.21 -2.77 7.44
C LEU A 209 25.55 -1.71 8.32
N PHE A 210 24.27 -1.45 8.07
CA PHE A 210 23.50 -0.48 8.84
C PHE A 210 22.00 -0.78 8.81
N ASP A 211 21.39 -0.72 9.98
CA ASP A 211 19.95 -0.78 10.18
C ASP A 211 19.36 0.62 9.96
N LEU A 212 18.66 0.82 8.85
CA LEU A 212 18.12 2.13 8.47
C LEU A 212 16.98 2.61 9.40
N THR A 213 16.39 1.73 10.24
CA THR A 213 15.43 2.17 11.28
C THR A 213 16.10 3.04 12.34
N LYS A 214 17.43 2.98 12.46
CA LYS A 214 18.25 3.76 13.41
C LYS A 214 18.64 5.14 12.89
N ILE A 215 18.23 5.50 11.66
CA ILE A 215 18.43 6.87 11.17
C ILE A 215 17.70 7.82 12.12
N ASN A 216 18.45 8.77 12.68
CA ASN A 216 17.89 9.79 13.60
C ASN A 216 17.20 10.93 12.80
N LYS A 217 16.39 10.55 11.82
CA LYS A 217 15.52 11.44 11.05
C LYS A 217 14.22 10.73 10.78
N ALA A 218 13.11 11.43 10.87
CA ALA A 218 11.83 10.91 10.42
C ALA A 218 11.88 10.70 8.90
N TYR A 219 11.32 9.59 8.43
CA TYR A 219 11.17 9.29 7.01
C TYR A 219 9.83 8.59 6.77
N ILE A 220 9.12 8.98 5.74
CA ILE A 220 7.79 8.43 5.46
C ILE A 220 7.94 7.14 4.66
N THR A 221 7.44 6.03 5.22
CA THR A 221 7.34 4.75 4.52
C THR A 221 5.90 4.22 4.62
N GLY A 222 5.43 3.53 3.59
CA GLY A 222 4.04 3.06 3.56
C GLY A 222 3.04 4.21 3.47
N SER A 223 3.37 5.28 2.74
CA SER A 223 2.50 6.44 2.56
C SER A 223 1.23 6.10 1.78
N VAL A 224 0.13 6.75 2.14
CA VAL A 224 -1.12 6.77 1.37
C VAL A 224 -1.18 8.10 0.64
N VAL A 225 -1.02 8.06 -0.68
CA VAL A 225 -0.95 9.23 -1.54
C VAL A 225 -2.20 9.33 -2.39
N THR A 226 -2.73 10.51 -2.50
CA THR A 226 -3.86 10.84 -3.38
C THR A 226 -3.68 12.22 -4.02
N ARG A 227 -4.66 12.64 -4.80
CA ARG A 227 -4.74 14.01 -5.32
C ARG A 227 -5.68 14.83 -4.45
N LYS A 228 -5.30 16.08 -4.17
CA LYS A 228 -6.14 17.01 -3.39
C LYS A 228 -7.56 17.11 -3.97
N ARG A 229 -7.68 17.17 -5.30
CA ARG A 229 -8.98 17.19 -6.00
C ARG A 229 -9.84 15.96 -5.74
N PHE A 230 -9.24 14.79 -5.45
CA PHE A 230 -10.00 13.60 -5.07
C PHE A 230 -10.63 13.77 -3.69
N ILE A 231 -9.86 14.27 -2.72
CA ILE A 231 -10.38 14.56 -1.37
C ILE A 231 -11.50 15.60 -1.46
N ASP A 232 -11.29 16.68 -2.20
CA ASP A 232 -12.27 17.78 -2.31
C ASP A 232 -13.53 17.37 -3.07
N GLY A 233 -13.40 16.59 -4.14
CA GLY A 233 -14.53 16.21 -5.01
C GLY A 233 -15.26 14.93 -4.58
N GLN A 234 -14.60 14.04 -3.82
CA GLN A 234 -15.15 12.75 -3.38
C GLN A 234 -14.87 12.49 -1.89
N HIS A 235 -15.11 13.52 -1.08
CA HIS A 235 -14.78 13.54 0.36
C HIS A 235 -15.32 12.32 1.11
N ASP A 236 -16.59 11.94 0.91
CA ASP A 236 -17.18 10.77 1.54
C ASP A 236 -16.49 9.48 1.14
N VAL A 237 -16.10 9.33 -0.14
CA VAL A 237 -15.36 8.15 -0.62
C VAL A 237 -13.98 8.08 0.02
N ALA A 238 -13.24 9.20 0.09
CA ALA A 238 -11.95 9.29 0.75
C ALA A 238 -12.06 8.94 2.24
N LYS A 239 -13.10 9.40 2.91
CA LYS A 239 -13.38 9.11 4.33
C LYS A 239 -13.68 7.63 4.56
N ARG A 240 -14.56 7.03 3.76
CA ARG A 240 -14.87 5.59 3.83
C ARG A 240 -13.63 4.73 3.56
N PHE A 241 -12.79 5.16 2.62
CA PHE A 241 -11.51 4.51 2.35
C PHE A 241 -10.59 4.54 3.58
N MET A 242 -10.39 5.71 4.19
CA MET A 242 -9.54 5.84 5.37
C MET A 242 -10.09 5.10 6.58
N ARG A 243 -11.42 5.01 6.76
CA ARG A 243 -12.03 4.14 7.79
C ARG A 243 -11.63 2.68 7.58
N ALA A 244 -11.83 2.15 6.37
CA ALA A 244 -11.45 0.78 6.04
C ALA A 244 -9.94 0.53 6.18
N PHE A 245 -9.12 1.51 5.81
CA PHE A 245 -7.67 1.44 5.96
C PHE A 245 -7.23 1.39 7.43
N LEU A 246 -7.82 2.23 8.29
CA LEU A 246 -7.59 2.25 9.74
C LEU A 246 -8.06 0.94 10.41
N GLU A 247 -9.21 0.40 10.00
CA GLU A 247 -9.66 -0.92 10.45
C GLU A 247 -8.67 -2.01 10.02
N GLY A 248 -8.09 -1.92 8.82
CA GLY A 248 -7.03 -2.81 8.35
C GLY A 248 -5.74 -2.69 9.16
N MET A 249 -5.36 -1.48 9.58
CA MET A 249 -4.23 -1.27 10.49
C MET A 249 -4.48 -1.91 11.85
N LYS A 250 -5.69 -1.77 12.39
CA LYS A 250 -6.09 -2.46 13.63
C LYS A 250 -6.00 -3.97 13.46
N THR A 251 -6.59 -4.52 12.39
CA THR A 251 -6.54 -5.96 12.09
C THR A 251 -5.10 -6.45 11.99
N TYR A 252 -4.21 -5.68 11.34
CA TYR A 252 -2.78 -5.98 11.29
C TYR A 252 -2.18 -6.14 12.69
N LEU A 253 -2.51 -5.25 13.63
CA LEU A 253 -1.94 -5.24 14.98
C LEU A 253 -2.55 -6.30 15.92
N GLU A 254 -3.83 -6.63 15.76
CA GLU A 254 -4.57 -7.47 16.69
C GLU A 254 -4.74 -8.92 16.23
N ASP A 255 -4.70 -9.18 14.92
CA ASP A 255 -4.79 -10.54 14.35
C ASP A 255 -3.52 -10.87 13.55
N ALA A 256 -2.49 -11.28 14.29
CA ALA A 256 -1.19 -11.61 13.74
C ALA A 256 -1.25 -12.78 12.74
N GLU A 257 -2.05 -13.82 13.05
CA GLU A 257 -2.12 -15.02 12.21
C GLU A 257 -2.80 -14.73 10.88
N PHE A 258 -3.95 -14.04 10.89
CA PHE A 258 -4.61 -13.58 9.67
C PHE A 258 -3.70 -12.66 8.85
N SER A 259 -3.06 -11.68 9.50
CA SER A 259 -2.18 -10.72 8.84
C SER A 259 -0.98 -11.38 8.17
N MET A 260 -0.34 -12.33 8.84
CA MET A 260 0.76 -13.11 8.27
C MET A 260 0.30 -13.99 7.11
N ASN A 261 -0.91 -14.58 7.17
CA ASN A 261 -1.47 -15.36 6.07
C ASN A 261 -1.72 -14.48 4.84
N VAL A 262 -2.28 -13.28 5.02
CA VAL A 262 -2.46 -12.30 3.95
C VAL A 262 -1.12 -11.87 3.36
N ILE A 263 -0.14 -11.51 4.21
CA ILE A 263 1.20 -11.13 3.75
C ILE A 263 1.81 -12.28 2.93
N GLN A 264 1.77 -13.52 3.43
CA GLN A 264 2.33 -14.68 2.74
C GLN A 264 1.66 -14.90 1.37
N LYS A 265 0.34 -14.80 1.30
CA LYS A 265 -0.45 -14.92 0.06
C LYS A 265 -0.01 -13.87 -0.98
N TRP A 266 0.00 -12.60 -0.59
CA TRP A 266 0.25 -11.51 -1.54
C TRP A 266 1.73 -11.36 -1.92
N THR A 267 2.65 -11.69 -1.02
CA THR A 267 4.09 -11.69 -1.32
C THR A 267 4.57 -12.98 -1.96
N ARG A 268 3.75 -14.05 -1.94
CA ARG A 268 4.11 -15.41 -2.36
C ARG A 268 5.35 -15.94 -1.62
N ALA A 269 5.53 -15.49 -0.37
CA ALA A 269 6.66 -15.89 0.44
C ALA A 269 6.57 -17.39 0.77
N LYS A 270 7.69 -18.11 0.59
CA LYS A 270 7.76 -19.57 0.86
C LYS A 270 8.11 -19.87 2.30
N ASN A 271 8.81 -18.96 2.98
CA ASN A 271 9.29 -19.13 4.34
C ASN A 271 8.40 -18.35 5.32
N ARG A 272 7.72 -19.09 6.21
CA ARG A 272 6.84 -18.51 7.23
C ARG A 272 7.59 -17.70 8.28
N ASP A 273 8.80 -18.10 8.63
CA ASP A 273 9.60 -17.40 9.64
C ASP A 273 10.05 -16.02 9.12
N GLU A 274 10.39 -15.90 7.83
CA GLU A 274 10.68 -14.60 7.20
C GLU A 274 9.44 -13.69 7.22
N VAL A 275 8.25 -14.25 7.00
CA VAL A 275 6.98 -13.50 7.07
C VAL A 275 6.73 -13.02 8.49
N LYS A 276 6.94 -13.90 9.49
CA LYS A 276 6.77 -13.58 10.91
C LYS A 276 7.72 -12.47 11.35
N GLU A 277 9.01 -12.58 11.04
CA GLU A 277 10.01 -11.56 11.40
C GLU A 277 9.66 -10.21 10.75
N ALA A 278 9.26 -10.22 9.47
CA ALA A 278 8.86 -9.02 8.75
C ALA A 278 7.59 -8.39 9.34
N TYR A 279 6.58 -9.22 9.68
CA TYR A 279 5.36 -8.78 10.34
C TYR A 279 5.66 -8.12 11.69
N GLU A 280 6.42 -8.82 12.56
CA GLU A 280 6.75 -8.33 13.90
C GLU A 280 7.56 -7.03 13.86
N LEU A 281 8.51 -6.90 12.92
CA LEU A 281 9.28 -5.69 12.75
C LEU A 281 8.39 -4.50 12.36
N GLN A 282 7.48 -4.71 11.40
CA GLN A 282 6.54 -3.67 11.02
C GLN A 282 5.56 -3.32 12.14
N ALA A 283 5.00 -4.32 12.83
CA ALA A 283 4.06 -4.11 13.94
C ALA A 283 4.66 -3.23 15.05
N ARG A 284 5.95 -3.43 15.36
CA ARG A 284 6.67 -2.63 16.38
C ARG A 284 6.84 -1.17 16.01
N HIS A 285 6.89 -0.84 14.72
CA HIS A 285 7.15 0.53 14.23
C HIS A 285 5.92 1.20 13.63
N MET A 286 4.81 0.46 13.49
CA MET A 286 3.61 1.00 12.86
C MET A 286 2.93 2.07 13.72
N LEU A 287 2.62 3.20 13.11
CA LEU A 287 1.85 4.25 13.74
C LEU A 287 0.41 3.76 13.97
N ARG A 288 -0.14 3.97 15.18
CA ARG A 288 -1.55 3.62 15.44
C ARG A 288 -2.51 4.54 14.69
N VAL A 289 -2.15 5.80 14.54
CA VAL A 289 -2.87 6.77 13.72
C VAL A 289 -1.92 7.19 12.59
N PRO A 290 -2.29 6.98 11.32
CA PRO A 290 -1.38 7.15 10.19
C PRO A 290 -1.19 8.64 9.81
N ARG A 291 -0.91 9.50 10.78
CA ARG A 291 -0.60 10.91 10.51
C ARG A 291 0.75 11.02 9.84
N THR A 292 0.77 11.75 8.72
CA THR A 292 2.03 12.00 8.01
C THR A 292 2.90 12.96 8.82
N PRO A 293 4.12 12.56 9.25
CA PRO A 293 4.99 13.44 10.03
C PRO A 293 5.57 14.53 9.13
N VAL A 294 5.43 15.79 9.56
CA VAL A 294 5.97 16.97 8.85
C VAL A 294 7.49 16.87 8.69
N ASP A 295 8.20 16.42 9.74
CA ASP A 295 9.66 16.22 9.69
C ASP A 295 10.07 15.12 8.69
N GLY A 296 9.20 14.13 8.45
CA GLY A 296 9.42 13.13 7.42
C GLY A 296 9.38 13.73 6.01
N VAL A 297 8.45 14.64 5.75
CA VAL A 297 8.40 15.39 4.47
C VAL A 297 9.62 16.31 4.34
N LYS A 298 10.04 16.98 5.42
CA LYS A 298 11.23 17.80 5.43
C LYS A 298 12.49 16.99 5.06
N THR A 299 12.64 15.79 5.62
CA THR A 299 13.74 14.88 5.27
C THR A 299 13.77 14.54 3.79
N ILE A 300 12.60 14.30 3.18
CA ILE A 300 12.48 14.04 1.75
C ILE A 300 12.90 15.25 0.92
N LEU A 301 12.42 16.46 1.29
CA LEU A 301 12.79 17.71 0.62
C LEU A 301 14.30 17.98 0.70
N GLU A 302 14.93 17.72 1.85
CA GLU A 302 16.39 17.83 2.05
C GLU A 302 17.16 16.86 1.11
N GLY A 303 16.60 15.68 0.83
CA GLY A 303 17.14 14.72 -0.14
C GLY A 303 17.00 15.14 -1.60
N MET A 304 16.11 16.10 -1.90
CA MET A 304 15.82 16.62 -3.25
C MET A 304 16.58 17.92 -3.56
N ASP A 305 17.80 18.08 -3.06
CA ASP A 305 18.64 19.28 -3.16
C ASP A 305 18.89 19.77 -4.61
N ARG A 306 18.73 18.87 -5.60
CA ARG A 306 18.82 19.16 -7.04
C ARG A 306 17.59 19.86 -7.61
N ILE A 307 16.47 19.86 -6.87
CA ILE A 307 15.22 20.51 -7.27
C ILE A 307 15.17 21.87 -6.52
N PRO A 308 15.33 23.01 -7.21
CA PRO A 308 15.37 24.32 -6.53
C PRO A 308 14.16 24.59 -5.65
N ALA A 309 12.95 24.22 -6.11
CA ALA A 309 11.71 24.38 -5.38
C ALA A 309 11.66 23.58 -4.06
N ALA A 310 12.43 22.49 -3.91
CA ALA A 310 12.47 21.71 -2.68
C ALA A 310 13.11 22.48 -1.51
N ARG A 311 14.05 23.41 -1.80
CA ARG A 311 14.80 24.16 -0.78
C ARG A 311 13.94 25.16 -0.01
N THR A 312 12.83 25.61 -0.61
CA THR A 312 11.97 26.68 -0.06
C THR A 312 10.53 26.20 0.19
N ALA A 313 10.21 24.96 -0.16
CA ALA A 313 8.87 24.44 0.00
C ALA A 313 8.52 24.24 1.48
N ASP A 314 7.32 24.70 1.89
CA ASP A 314 6.77 24.34 3.20
C ASP A 314 6.38 22.86 3.20
N PRO A 315 6.92 22.02 4.09
CA PRO A 315 6.56 20.60 4.18
C PRO A 315 5.06 20.34 4.36
N ARG A 316 4.33 21.25 4.99
CA ARG A 316 2.90 21.09 5.26
C ARG A 316 2.04 21.09 3.99
N ARG A 317 2.50 21.71 2.91
CA ARG A 317 1.75 21.75 1.64
C ARG A 317 1.54 20.37 1.01
N PHE A 318 2.36 19.40 1.39
CA PHE A 318 2.31 18.02 0.88
C PHE A 318 1.39 17.12 1.71
N ILE A 319 0.78 17.61 2.77
CA ILE A 319 -0.01 16.83 3.72
C ILE A 319 -1.46 17.30 3.70
N ASP A 320 -2.39 16.35 3.63
CA ASP A 320 -3.79 16.59 3.88
C ASP A 320 -4.29 15.64 4.97
N SER A 321 -4.41 16.14 6.20
CA SER A 321 -4.88 15.38 7.36
C SER A 321 -6.39 15.51 7.59
N SER A 322 -7.11 16.24 6.74
CA SER A 322 -8.53 16.61 6.97
C SER A 322 -9.42 15.41 7.27
N ILE A 323 -9.24 14.30 6.55
CA ILE A 323 -10.01 13.06 6.74
C ILE A 323 -9.68 12.42 8.10
N ILE A 324 -8.42 12.36 8.49
CA ILE A 324 -8.00 11.79 9.79
C ILE A 324 -8.51 12.67 10.95
N ASP A 325 -8.42 13.98 10.80
CA ASP A 325 -8.90 14.95 11.80
C ASP A 325 -10.43 14.83 12.00
N GLU A 326 -11.16 14.66 10.90
CA GLU A 326 -12.61 14.43 10.94
C GLU A 326 -12.97 13.11 11.66
N LEU A 327 -12.30 12.01 11.29
CA LEU A 327 -12.50 10.70 11.93
C LEU A 327 -12.14 10.73 13.42
N GLU A 328 -11.12 11.48 13.80
CA GLU A 328 -10.78 11.69 15.22
C GLU A 328 -11.84 12.50 15.95
N LYS A 329 -12.31 13.62 15.38
CA LYS A 329 -13.37 14.47 15.92
C LYS A 329 -14.69 13.71 16.10
N GLU A 330 -15.01 12.79 15.20
CA GLU A 330 -16.18 11.91 15.30
C GLU A 330 -16.02 10.82 16.36
N GLY A 331 -14.86 10.70 16.99
CA GLY A 331 -14.57 9.66 17.99
C GLY A 331 -14.29 8.29 17.40
N PHE A 332 -14.15 8.16 16.07
CA PHE A 332 -13.89 6.89 15.41
C PHE A 332 -12.58 6.27 15.89
N LEU A 333 -11.48 7.04 15.93
CA LEU A 333 -10.18 6.54 16.39
C LEU A 333 -10.22 6.05 17.85
N LYS A 334 -10.94 6.78 18.72
CA LYS A 334 -11.14 6.38 20.12
C LYS A 334 -11.91 5.06 20.23
N THR A 335 -12.92 4.87 19.38
CA THR A 335 -13.71 3.63 19.35
C THR A 335 -12.91 2.47 18.75
N LEU A 336 -12.14 2.75 17.71
CA LEU A 336 -11.35 1.74 17.00
C LEU A 336 -10.30 1.08 17.89
N TYR A 337 -9.64 1.85 18.76
CA TYR A 337 -8.55 1.37 19.64
C TYR A 337 -8.96 1.28 21.13
N LYS A 338 -10.29 1.32 21.43
CA LYS A 338 -10.77 0.96 22.75
C LYS A 338 -10.66 -0.56 22.92
N ASN A 339 -9.85 -0.99 23.87
CA ASN A 339 -9.96 -2.28 24.55
C ASN A 339 -10.66 -2.07 25.88
#